data_2fd5c1ddb3e09993306321e4e9a5a6fa
#
_entry.id   2fd5c1ddb3e09993306321e4e9a5a6fa
#
_cell.length_a   1.000
_cell.length_b   1.000
_cell.length_c   1.000
_cell.angle_alpha   90.00
_cell.angle_beta   90.00
_cell.angle_gamma   90.00
#
_symmetry.space_group_name_H-M   'P 1'
#
loop_
_entity.id
_entity.type
_entity.pdbx_description
1 polymer ?
#
loop_
_entity_poly.entity_id
_entity_poly.type
_entity_poly.pdbx_seq_one_letter_code
_entity_poly.pdbx_strand_id
1 'polypeptide(L)'
;MVDSRSSAPVLLVVGGDQKRLQWLHHHVTSHWPEARVTTVDPGNGAELSQIVEDTLPDAVILQIDFGSEAAASRGVSELRQLLAARAGLYCIVLAERGDEWTAVRALKGGAADYLPVAGLTREALLTAVDEAARRRGAAERAALELAEDAGENSVIAVPGYLIVKQIAISNFSAVYLARSERMRRNVVLKVMRRGASKRERADAERFQREYEIISSVAHRSIAEIHDFGSLPDHLYLAMEYFPCGDLRERMRNPLSVEEAHYYLRTIAAALRVIHVFGILHRDLKPANVMLREDNAPVLIDFGLARRAVDEGAVTGAGQVLGSPYYISPEQAQGQAVDGRTDLYSLGVMFYEMLTGNKPYLGRSALAIMAQHTSAPIPRLPEDLAAQQPLLDRLMAKQLSMRYASADELLADLDPALVAVA
;
A
#
# COMPACT_ATOMS: atom_id res chain seq x y z
N MET A 1 33.68 -17.56 -15.20
CA MET A 1 33.47 -18.12 -13.87
C MET A 1 33.67 -16.99 -12.87
N VAL A 2 32.63 -16.25 -12.56
CA VAL A 2 32.63 -15.20 -11.54
C VAL A 2 32.03 -15.83 -10.28
N ASP A 3 32.88 -15.94 -9.28
CA ASP A 3 32.60 -16.55 -7.97
C ASP A 3 31.54 -15.71 -7.23
N SER A 4 30.27 -16.13 -7.27
CA SER A 4 29.18 -15.50 -6.52
C SER A 4 29.24 -15.94 -5.07
N ARG A 5 30.21 -15.47 -4.29
CA ARG A 5 30.18 -15.59 -2.84
C ARG A 5 29.11 -14.65 -2.31
N SER A 6 27.93 -15.22 -2.02
CA SER A 6 26.91 -14.61 -1.16
C SER A 6 27.60 -14.13 0.13
N SER A 7 27.36 -12.90 0.55
CA SER A 7 27.83 -12.41 1.87
C SER A 7 27.34 -13.35 2.96
N ALA A 8 28.19 -13.62 3.96
CA ALA A 8 27.86 -14.54 5.04
C ALA A 8 26.57 -14.10 5.76
N PRO A 9 25.58 -15.01 5.96
CA PRO A 9 24.29 -14.63 6.50
C PRO A 9 24.34 -14.25 7.99
N VAL A 10 23.50 -13.31 8.37
CA VAL A 10 23.20 -12.96 9.77
C VAL A 10 21.87 -13.59 10.14
N LEU A 11 21.87 -14.50 11.10
CA LEU A 11 20.69 -15.24 11.51
C LEU A 11 20.33 -14.96 12.97
N LEU A 12 19.04 -14.82 13.22
CA LEU A 12 18.47 -14.80 14.56
C LEU A 12 17.67 -16.10 14.75
N VAL A 13 17.99 -16.87 15.76
CA VAL A 13 17.25 -18.10 16.12
C VAL A 13 16.47 -17.85 17.40
N VAL A 14 15.16 -17.99 17.33
CA VAL A 14 14.23 -17.77 18.43
C VAL A 14 13.66 -19.09 18.90
N GLY A 15 13.98 -19.47 20.12
CA GLY A 15 13.56 -20.74 20.73
C GLY A 15 14.44 -21.92 20.33
N GLY A 16 14.11 -23.07 20.90
CA GLY A 16 14.78 -24.32 20.62
C GLY A 16 15.51 -24.94 21.83
N ASP A 17 15.62 -26.28 21.83
CA ASP A 17 16.47 -26.95 22.80
C ASP A 17 17.95 -26.73 22.46
N GLN A 18 18.80 -26.86 23.48
CA GLN A 18 20.24 -26.60 23.34
C GLN A 18 20.93 -27.46 22.29
N LYS A 19 20.50 -28.74 22.12
CA LYS A 19 21.08 -29.64 21.11
C LYS A 19 20.76 -29.19 19.70
N ARG A 20 19.54 -28.68 19.47
CA ARG A 20 19.09 -28.17 18.18
C ARG A 20 19.76 -26.87 17.84
N LEU A 21 19.88 -25.94 18.80
CA LEU A 21 20.61 -24.69 18.61
C LEU A 21 22.07 -24.97 18.23
N GLN A 22 22.74 -25.94 18.88
CA GLN A 22 24.08 -26.37 18.52
C GLN A 22 24.13 -26.98 17.12
N TRP A 23 23.14 -27.81 16.76
CA TRP A 23 23.05 -28.40 15.43
C TRP A 23 22.88 -27.35 14.34
N LEU A 24 21.96 -26.40 14.50
CA LEU A 24 21.74 -25.25 13.58
C LEU A 24 23.03 -24.45 13.43
N HIS A 25 23.59 -24.02 14.56
CA HIS A 25 24.83 -23.22 14.58
C HIS A 25 25.96 -23.95 13.85
N HIS A 26 26.19 -25.23 14.16
CA HIS A 26 27.25 -26.01 13.52
C HIS A 26 27.09 -26.11 12.00
N HIS A 27 25.89 -26.42 11.51
CA HIS A 27 25.68 -26.59 10.07
C HIS A 27 25.75 -25.27 9.30
N VAL A 28 25.25 -24.18 9.86
CA VAL A 28 25.35 -22.85 9.26
C VAL A 28 26.79 -22.37 9.22
N THR A 29 27.51 -22.41 10.34
CA THR A 29 28.90 -21.92 10.41
C THR A 29 29.90 -22.84 9.68
N SER A 30 29.59 -24.13 9.54
CA SER A 30 30.39 -25.02 8.69
C SER A 30 30.23 -24.75 7.21
N HIS A 31 29.11 -24.16 6.78
CA HIS A 31 28.85 -23.80 5.39
C HIS A 31 29.27 -22.37 5.08
N TRP A 32 28.97 -21.44 5.98
CA TRP A 32 29.40 -20.05 5.94
C TRP A 32 30.23 -19.72 7.19
N PRO A 33 31.56 -19.82 7.13
CA PRO A 33 32.44 -19.61 8.30
C PRO A 33 32.30 -18.24 8.96
N GLU A 34 31.90 -17.23 8.20
CA GLU A 34 31.70 -15.85 8.68
C GLU A 34 30.25 -15.55 9.08
N ALA A 35 29.36 -16.55 9.05
CA ALA A 35 27.96 -16.35 9.44
C ALA A 35 27.85 -15.96 10.91
N ARG A 36 26.95 -15.02 11.20
CA ARG A 36 26.60 -14.63 12.57
C ARG A 36 25.27 -15.29 12.94
N VAL A 37 25.29 -16.10 13.98
CA VAL A 37 24.08 -16.75 14.49
C VAL A 37 23.85 -16.32 15.92
N THR A 38 22.81 -15.52 16.14
CA THR A 38 22.36 -15.07 17.46
C THR A 38 21.18 -15.92 17.92
N THR A 39 21.20 -16.42 19.15
CA THR A 39 20.11 -17.22 19.73
C THR A 39 19.43 -16.46 20.85
N VAL A 40 18.08 -16.52 20.89
CA VAL A 40 17.25 -15.82 21.87
C VAL A 40 16.15 -16.74 22.38
N ASP A 41 15.91 -16.71 23.69
CA ASP A 41 14.80 -17.44 24.29
C ASP A 41 13.44 -16.77 23.97
N PRO A 42 12.39 -17.54 23.65
CA PRO A 42 11.06 -17.02 23.44
C PRO A 42 10.48 -16.55 24.78
N GLY A 43 10.14 -15.32 24.95
CA GLY A 43 9.55 -14.91 26.22
C GLY A 43 9.13 -13.45 26.37
N ASN A 44 9.68 -12.56 25.56
CA ASN A 44 9.33 -11.13 25.66
C ASN A 44 9.31 -10.49 24.27
N GLY A 45 8.11 -10.35 23.70
CA GLY A 45 7.95 -9.84 22.33
C GLY A 45 8.52 -8.43 22.11
N ALA A 46 8.57 -7.58 23.14
CA ALA A 46 9.18 -6.25 23.04
C ALA A 46 10.71 -6.33 22.94
N GLU A 47 11.30 -7.30 23.63
CA GLU A 47 12.74 -7.56 23.60
C GLU A 47 13.18 -8.19 22.28
N LEU A 48 12.36 -9.08 21.71
CA LEU A 48 12.58 -9.68 20.38
C LEU A 48 12.57 -8.62 19.27
N SER A 49 11.66 -7.67 19.30
CA SER A 49 11.60 -6.57 18.33
C SER A 49 12.86 -5.71 18.38
N GLN A 50 13.35 -5.39 19.57
CA GLN A 50 14.59 -4.62 19.74
C GLN A 50 15.81 -5.41 19.22
N ILE A 51 15.88 -6.72 19.50
CA ILE A 51 16.98 -7.57 19.02
C ILE A 51 16.99 -7.66 17.49
N VAL A 52 15.82 -7.77 16.85
CA VAL A 52 15.72 -7.74 15.38
C VAL A 52 16.21 -6.42 14.80
N GLU A 53 15.92 -5.29 15.47
CA GLU A 53 16.41 -3.97 15.07
C GLU A 53 17.93 -3.84 15.26
N ASP A 54 18.48 -4.37 16.33
CA ASP A 54 19.91 -4.25 16.68
C ASP A 54 20.78 -5.20 15.85
N THR A 55 20.30 -6.43 15.58
CA THR A 55 21.07 -7.45 14.85
C THR A 55 20.93 -7.37 13.35
N LEU A 56 19.83 -6.76 12.85
CA LEU A 56 19.49 -6.67 11.43
C LEU A 56 19.64 -8.03 10.69
N PRO A 57 18.98 -9.10 11.15
CA PRO A 57 19.20 -10.44 10.61
C PRO A 57 18.70 -10.55 9.15
N ASP A 58 19.35 -11.42 8.37
CA ASP A 58 18.92 -11.81 7.03
C ASP A 58 17.71 -12.73 7.08
N ALA A 59 17.71 -13.61 8.09
CA ALA A 59 16.57 -14.45 8.39
C ALA A 59 16.40 -14.63 9.90
N VAL A 60 15.14 -14.84 10.29
CA VAL A 60 14.77 -15.30 11.62
C VAL A 60 14.31 -16.76 11.52
N ILE A 61 14.92 -17.65 12.28
CA ILE A 61 14.44 -19.02 12.45
C ILE A 61 13.63 -19.05 13.74
N LEU A 62 12.30 -19.13 13.60
CA LEU A 62 11.38 -19.17 14.75
C LEU A 62 10.89 -20.60 14.98
N GLN A 63 11.20 -21.15 16.14
CA GLN A 63 10.70 -22.46 16.51
C GLN A 63 9.31 -22.39 17.12
N ILE A 64 8.35 -23.11 16.52
CA ILE A 64 6.96 -23.19 17.00
C ILE A 64 6.59 -24.64 17.29
N ASP A 65 6.04 -24.89 18.47
CA ASP A 65 5.42 -26.16 18.81
C ASP A 65 3.92 -26.13 18.45
N PHE A 66 3.54 -26.91 17.47
CA PHE A 66 2.15 -27.06 17.04
C PHE A 66 1.40 -28.20 17.75
N GLY A 67 1.99 -28.82 18.75
CA GLY A 67 1.39 -29.98 19.46
C GLY A 67 0.18 -29.60 20.35
N SER A 68 -0.09 -28.31 20.57
CA SER A 68 -1.32 -27.81 21.21
C SER A 68 -1.76 -26.50 20.60
N GLU A 69 -3.07 -26.24 20.60
CA GLU A 69 -3.64 -25.01 20.05
C GLU A 69 -3.12 -23.74 20.75
N ALA A 70 -2.89 -23.83 22.07
CA ALA A 70 -2.35 -22.71 22.84
C ALA A 70 -0.89 -22.40 22.48
N ALA A 71 -0.06 -23.42 22.24
CA ALA A 71 1.33 -23.23 21.82
C ALA A 71 1.42 -22.72 20.39
N ALA A 72 0.61 -23.27 19.48
CA ALA A 72 0.51 -22.83 18.11
C ALA A 72 0.07 -21.36 18.00
N SER A 73 -0.95 -20.96 18.77
CA SER A 73 -1.43 -19.57 18.78
C SER A 73 -0.39 -18.58 19.31
N ARG A 74 0.37 -18.94 20.35
CA ARG A 74 1.49 -18.12 20.84
C ARG A 74 2.57 -17.97 19.77
N GLY A 75 3.03 -19.06 19.17
CA GLY A 75 4.09 -19.02 18.16
C GLY A 75 3.68 -18.22 16.91
N VAL A 76 2.43 -18.33 16.45
CA VAL A 76 1.92 -17.49 15.35
C VAL A 76 1.81 -16.01 15.76
N SER A 77 1.50 -15.72 17.02
CA SER A 77 1.52 -14.35 17.54
C SER A 77 2.94 -13.78 17.57
N GLU A 78 3.93 -14.55 18.01
CA GLU A 78 5.34 -14.17 17.98
C GLU A 78 5.84 -13.93 16.55
N LEU A 79 5.46 -14.81 15.60
CA LEU A 79 5.75 -14.61 14.18
C LEU A 79 5.24 -13.27 13.67
N ARG A 80 3.98 -12.92 13.98
CA ARG A 80 3.39 -11.64 13.58
C ARG A 80 4.09 -10.44 14.21
N GLN A 81 4.48 -10.55 15.48
CA GLN A 81 5.25 -9.49 16.15
C GLN A 81 6.62 -9.28 15.51
N LEU A 82 7.34 -10.35 15.17
CA LEU A 82 8.62 -10.27 14.46
C LEU A 82 8.48 -9.64 13.08
N LEU A 83 7.44 -10.01 12.32
CA LEU A 83 7.15 -9.43 11.00
C LEU A 83 6.74 -7.96 11.08
N ALA A 84 6.04 -7.56 12.16
CA ALA A 84 5.67 -6.18 12.41
C ALA A 84 6.88 -5.31 12.81
N ALA A 85 7.87 -5.90 13.51
CA ALA A 85 9.10 -5.20 13.91
C ALA A 85 9.93 -4.76 12.71
N ARG A 86 9.94 -5.54 11.61
CA ARG A 86 10.70 -5.23 10.40
C ARG A 86 9.98 -5.71 9.15
N ALA A 87 9.58 -4.77 8.30
CA ALA A 87 8.99 -5.09 7.01
C ALA A 87 9.99 -5.85 6.11
N GLY A 88 9.53 -6.95 5.50
CA GLY A 88 10.36 -7.78 4.62
C GLY A 88 11.32 -8.73 5.35
N LEU A 89 11.17 -8.91 6.67
CA LEU A 89 11.93 -9.89 7.43
C LEU A 89 11.64 -11.31 6.92
N TYR A 90 12.68 -12.07 6.60
CA TYR A 90 12.55 -13.46 6.16
C TYR A 90 12.43 -14.39 7.36
N CYS A 91 11.21 -14.80 7.69
CA CYS A 91 10.96 -15.71 8.81
C CYS A 91 10.80 -17.14 8.33
N ILE A 92 11.67 -18.04 8.81
CA ILE A 92 11.61 -19.48 8.62
C ILE A 92 10.99 -20.08 9.88
N VAL A 93 9.85 -20.73 9.76
CA VAL A 93 9.23 -21.43 10.89
C VAL A 93 9.78 -22.85 10.98
N LEU A 94 10.37 -23.19 12.12
CA LEU A 94 10.84 -24.52 12.45
C LEU A 94 9.80 -25.20 13.37
N ALA A 95 9.04 -26.16 12.83
CA ALA A 95 7.91 -26.77 13.54
C ALA A 95 8.29 -28.06 14.24
N GLU A 96 8.11 -28.14 15.57
CA GLU A 96 8.42 -29.36 16.35
C GLU A 96 7.42 -30.48 16.09
N ARG A 97 6.15 -30.16 16.05
CA ARG A 97 5.06 -31.09 15.80
C ARG A 97 4.07 -30.39 14.87
N GLY A 98 3.95 -30.86 13.67
CA GLY A 98 3.09 -30.23 12.69
C GLY A 98 2.77 -31.18 11.53
N ASP A 99 1.64 -30.90 10.91
CA ASP A 99 1.13 -31.53 9.71
C ASP A 99 1.00 -30.51 8.56
N GLU A 100 0.40 -30.90 7.45
CA GLU A 100 0.18 -30.01 6.31
C GLU A 100 -0.65 -28.78 6.68
N TRP A 101 -1.60 -28.88 7.61
CA TRP A 101 -2.42 -27.75 8.07
C TRP A 101 -1.63 -26.74 8.88
N THR A 102 -0.65 -27.20 9.66
CA THR A 102 0.24 -26.32 10.43
C THR A 102 1.21 -25.59 9.51
N ALA A 103 1.67 -26.21 8.42
CA ALA A 103 2.46 -25.55 7.39
C ALA A 103 1.65 -24.40 6.74
N VAL A 104 0.41 -24.70 6.33
CA VAL A 104 -0.50 -23.67 5.77
C VAL A 104 -0.75 -22.53 6.77
N ARG A 105 -0.88 -22.86 8.06
CA ARG A 105 -1.12 -21.85 9.12
C ARG A 105 0.10 -20.96 9.35
N ALA A 106 1.31 -21.52 9.33
CA ALA A 106 2.56 -20.74 9.43
C ALA A 106 2.74 -19.81 8.23
N LEU A 107 2.55 -20.31 7.01
CA LEU A 107 2.67 -19.52 5.78
C LEU A 107 1.59 -18.42 5.70
N LYS A 108 0.33 -18.72 6.08
CA LYS A 108 -0.72 -17.69 6.21
C LYS A 108 -0.44 -16.70 7.35
N GLY A 109 0.35 -17.09 8.36
CA GLY A 109 0.83 -16.20 9.42
C GLY A 109 1.91 -15.22 8.94
N GLY A 110 2.42 -15.40 7.70
CA GLY A 110 3.46 -14.56 7.10
C GLY A 110 4.86 -15.19 7.12
N ALA A 111 5.01 -16.46 7.52
CA ALA A 111 6.28 -17.17 7.38
C ALA A 111 6.70 -17.22 5.91
N ALA A 112 7.98 -16.99 5.64
CA ALA A 112 8.53 -17.08 4.30
C ALA A 112 8.83 -18.53 3.91
N ASP A 113 9.11 -19.38 4.92
CA ASP A 113 9.35 -20.81 4.74
C ASP A 113 8.95 -21.60 5.99
N TYR A 114 8.74 -22.91 5.82
CA TYR A 114 8.33 -23.84 6.86
C TYR A 114 9.15 -25.14 6.79
N LEU A 115 9.85 -25.44 7.86
CA LEU A 115 10.69 -26.63 7.98
C LEU A 115 10.19 -27.50 9.14
N PRO A 116 9.71 -28.74 8.89
CA PRO A 116 9.36 -29.65 9.96
C PRO A 116 10.65 -30.19 10.62
N VAL A 117 10.69 -30.19 11.95
CA VAL A 117 11.80 -30.76 12.72
C VAL A 117 11.95 -32.25 12.47
N ALA A 118 10.82 -32.98 12.34
CA ALA A 118 10.81 -34.38 11.96
C ALA A 118 11.24 -34.50 10.48
N GLY A 119 12.49 -34.90 10.26
CA GLY A 119 13.07 -35.01 8.92
C GLY A 119 13.85 -33.79 8.48
N LEU A 120 14.13 -32.82 9.34
CA LEU A 120 14.99 -31.70 9.05
C LEU A 120 16.37 -32.15 8.60
N THR A 121 16.73 -31.86 7.37
CA THR A 121 18.05 -32.16 6.81
C THR A 121 18.93 -30.94 6.78
N ARG A 122 20.23 -31.13 6.77
CA ARG A 122 21.22 -30.06 6.55
C ARG A 122 20.91 -29.28 5.25
N GLU A 123 20.58 -30.03 4.18
CA GLU A 123 20.32 -29.46 2.86
C GLU A 123 19.09 -28.51 2.87
N ALA A 124 17.98 -28.95 3.49
CA ALA A 124 16.79 -28.11 3.62
C ALA A 124 17.06 -26.82 4.41
N LEU A 125 17.79 -26.91 5.53
CA LEU A 125 18.19 -25.74 6.30
C LEU A 125 19.04 -24.78 5.47
N LEU A 126 20.09 -25.28 4.83
CA LEU A 126 21.02 -24.44 4.06
C LEU A 126 20.33 -23.81 2.85
N THR A 127 19.38 -24.52 2.20
CA THR A 127 18.59 -23.99 1.09
C THR A 127 17.71 -22.81 1.55
N ALA A 128 17.02 -22.94 2.69
CA ALA A 128 16.17 -21.88 3.22
C ALA A 128 16.99 -20.64 3.64
N VAL A 129 18.15 -20.85 4.26
CA VAL A 129 19.08 -19.76 4.64
C VAL A 129 19.71 -19.10 3.40
N ASP A 130 20.09 -19.88 2.38
CA ASP A 130 20.66 -19.35 1.13
C ASP A 130 19.63 -18.54 0.34
N GLU A 131 18.35 -18.94 0.35
CA GLU A 131 17.26 -18.15 -0.25
C GLU A 131 17.06 -16.80 0.47
N ALA A 132 17.14 -16.78 1.79
CA ALA A 132 17.10 -15.54 2.57
C ALA A 132 18.28 -14.61 2.22
N ALA A 133 19.51 -15.16 2.18
CA ALA A 133 20.70 -14.42 1.84
C ALA A 133 20.68 -13.93 0.37
N ARG A 134 20.16 -14.73 -0.58
CA ARG A 134 19.98 -14.35 -1.97
C ARG A 134 18.98 -13.21 -2.13
N ARG A 135 17.87 -13.24 -1.41
CA ARG A 135 16.85 -12.15 -1.45
C ARG A 135 17.41 -10.84 -0.94
N ARG A 136 18.22 -10.88 0.12
CA ARG A 136 18.96 -9.69 0.58
C ARG A 136 19.95 -9.21 -0.48
N GLY A 137 20.81 -10.09 -0.99
CA GLY A 137 21.80 -9.75 -2.01
C GLY A 137 21.17 -9.29 -3.34
N ALA A 138 19.95 -9.76 -3.68
CA ALA A 138 19.19 -9.24 -4.80
C ALA A 138 18.64 -7.85 -4.52
N ALA A 139 18.16 -7.59 -3.31
CA ALA A 139 17.71 -6.27 -2.88
C ALA A 139 18.86 -5.27 -2.78
N GLU A 140 20.03 -5.69 -2.28
CA GLU A 140 21.27 -4.88 -2.25
C GLU A 140 21.82 -4.63 -3.65
N ARG A 141 21.82 -5.63 -4.54
CA ARG A 141 22.24 -5.46 -5.95
C ARG A 141 21.28 -4.58 -6.72
N ALA A 142 19.97 -4.77 -6.58
CA ALA A 142 18.98 -3.89 -7.17
C ALA A 142 19.14 -2.44 -6.66
N ALA A 143 19.53 -2.25 -5.41
CA ALA A 143 19.86 -0.93 -4.88
C ALA A 143 21.19 -0.39 -5.43
N LEU A 144 22.19 -1.25 -5.69
CA LEU A 144 23.49 -0.89 -6.28
C LEU A 144 23.38 -0.65 -7.79
N GLU A 145 22.68 -1.52 -8.53
CA GLU A 145 22.40 -1.36 -9.97
C GLU A 145 21.56 -0.11 -10.23
N LEU A 146 20.60 0.22 -9.33
CA LEU A 146 19.89 1.49 -9.37
C LEU A 146 20.79 2.69 -9.02
N ALA A 147 21.89 2.49 -8.30
CA ALA A 147 22.88 3.53 -8.01
C ALA A 147 23.89 3.68 -9.17
N GLU A 148 24.17 2.62 -9.91
CA GLU A 148 25.10 2.63 -11.09
C GLU A 148 24.38 3.08 -12.37
N ASP A 149 23.10 2.73 -12.58
CA ASP A 149 22.26 3.28 -13.67
C ASP A 149 21.83 4.75 -13.43
N ALA A 150 22.09 5.30 -12.25
CA ALA A 150 21.91 6.72 -11.93
C ALA A 150 22.98 7.65 -12.53
N GLY A 151 23.76 7.17 -13.50
CA GLY A 151 24.54 8.01 -14.39
C GLY A 151 23.62 8.93 -15.20
N GLU A 152 23.49 10.20 -14.71
CA GLU A 152 22.75 11.34 -15.26
C GLU A 152 21.32 11.65 -14.76
N ASN A 153 20.68 10.81 -13.92
CA ASN A 153 19.51 11.26 -13.17
C ASN A 153 19.91 11.47 -11.71
N SER A 154 20.10 12.73 -11.32
CA SER A 154 20.45 13.13 -9.96
C SER A 154 19.54 12.45 -8.93
N VAL A 155 20.11 11.56 -8.13
CA VAL A 155 19.43 10.99 -6.95
C VAL A 155 19.01 12.17 -6.08
N ILE A 156 17.69 12.37 -5.96
CA ILE A 156 17.15 13.46 -5.13
C ILE A 156 17.44 13.09 -3.69
N ALA A 157 18.43 13.74 -3.08
CA ALA A 157 18.70 13.59 -1.66
C ALA A 157 17.71 14.44 -0.88
N VAL A 158 16.86 13.79 -0.10
CA VAL A 158 15.95 14.45 0.84
C VAL A 158 16.52 14.24 2.26
N PRO A 159 16.95 15.30 2.96
CA PRO A 159 17.55 15.17 4.27
C PRO A 159 16.64 14.44 5.26
N GLY A 160 17.20 13.47 6.01
CA GLY A 160 16.47 12.66 6.96
C GLY A 160 15.69 11.48 6.37
N TYR A 161 15.84 11.21 5.06
CA TYR A 161 15.22 10.10 4.38
C TYR A 161 16.21 9.30 3.53
N LEU A 162 16.33 8.01 3.79
CA LEU A 162 17.09 7.07 2.98
C LEU A 162 16.17 6.47 1.92
N ILE A 163 16.43 6.75 0.66
CA ILE A 163 15.67 6.17 -0.45
C ILE A 163 15.97 4.68 -0.52
N VAL A 164 14.90 3.86 -0.46
CA VAL A 164 14.98 2.39 -0.56
C VAL A 164 14.77 1.95 -2.00
N LYS A 165 13.71 2.46 -2.64
CA LYS A 165 13.42 2.19 -4.07
C LYS A 165 12.47 3.23 -4.64
N GLN A 166 12.51 3.41 -5.95
CA GLN A 166 11.52 4.18 -6.68
C GLN A 166 10.27 3.32 -6.90
N ILE A 167 9.09 3.84 -6.52
CA ILE A 167 7.79 3.18 -6.71
C ILE A 167 7.17 3.61 -8.04
N ALA A 168 7.21 4.91 -8.34
CA ALA A 168 6.62 5.48 -9.54
C ALA A 168 7.36 6.75 -9.95
N ILE A 169 7.29 7.07 -11.25
CA ILE A 169 7.80 8.31 -11.81
C ILE A 169 6.79 8.88 -12.81
N SER A 170 6.67 10.18 -12.83
CA SER A 170 5.92 10.95 -13.82
C SER A 170 6.75 12.14 -14.28
N ASN A 171 6.27 12.86 -15.29
CA ASN A 171 6.96 14.06 -15.80
C ASN A 171 7.17 15.16 -14.73
N PHE A 172 6.37 15.16 -13.65
CA PHE A 172 6.36 16.23 -12.64
C PHE A 172 6.72 15.76 -11.24
N SER A 173 6.63 14.45 -10.97
CA SER A 173 6.88 13.91 -9.63
C SER A 173 7.45 12.49 -9.68
N ALA A 174 8.22 12.15 -8.67
CA ALA A 174 8.67 10.79 -8.41
C ALA A 174 8.21 10.35 -7.02
N VAL A 175 7.87 9.08 -6.89
CA VAL A 175 7.40 8.47 -5.64
C VAL A 175 8.39 7.39 -5.24
N TYR A 176 8.88 7.46 -4.02
CA TYR A 176 9.87 6.55 -3.48
C TYR A 176 9.35 5.86 -2.22
N LEU A 177 9.71 4.61 -2.03
CA LEU A 177 9.79 4.01 -0.72
C LEU A 177 11.07 4.54 -0.07
N ALA A 178 10.94 5.14 1.09
CA ALA A 178 12.08 5.66 1.86
C ALA A 178 11.99 5.24 3.32
N ARG A 179 13.12 5.21 4.01
CA ARG A 179 13.17 5.04 5.46
C ARG A 179 13.41 6.41 6.11
N SER A 180 12.51 6.82 6.98
CA SER A 180 12.69 8.03 7.77
C SER A 180 13.68 7.75 8.91
N GLU A 181 14.77 8.55 8.99
CA GLU A 181 15.77 8.45 10.05
C GLU A 181 15.16 8.84 11.41
N ARG A 182 14.31 9.88 11.42
CA ARG A 182 13.65 10.38 12.63
C ARG A 182 12.64 9.38 13.19
N MET A 183 11.77 8.82 12.34
CA MET A 183 10.70 7.92 12.76
C MET A 183 11.14 6.44 12.76
N ARG A 184 12.31 6.13 12.21
CA ARG A 184 12.87 4.78 12.08
C ARG A 184 11.93 3.77 11.40
N ARG A 185 11.01 4.25 10.54
CA ARG A 185 10.05 3.44 9.79
C ARG A 185 10.04 3.77 8.31
N ASN A 186 9.46 2.86 7.53
CA ASN A 186 9.24 3.08 6.11
C ASN A 186 8.14 4.11 5.89
N VAL A 187 8.35 4.97 4.91
CA VAL A 187 7.41 6.01 4.45
C VAL A 187 7.36 6.01 2.93
N VAL A 188 6.29 6.54 2.39
CA VAL A 188 6.23 6.93 0.98
C VAL A 188 6.69 8.38 0.88
N LEU A 189 7.70 8.63 0.08
CA LEU A 189 8.25 9.97 -0.18
C LEU A 189 7.88 10.37 -1.61
N LYS A 190 6.98 11.33 -1.75
CA LYS A 190 6.61 11.93 -3.03
C LYS A 190 7.41 13.21 -3.22
N VAL A 191 8.18 13.27 -4.30
CA VAL A 191 9.05 14.40 -4.61
C VAL A 191 8.58 15.04 -5.91
N MET A 192 8.41 16.35 -5.90
CA MET A 192 7.94 17.13 -7.04
C MET A 192 8.99 18.18 -7.43
N ARG A 193 9.26 18.33 -8.73
CA ARG A 193 10.13 19.39 -9.21
C ARG A 193 9.49 20.76 -9.00
N ARG A 194 10.28 21.70 -8.50
CA ARG A 194 9.89 23.10 -8.38
C ARG A 194 10.23 23.77 -9.69
N GLY A 195 9.24 24.01 -10.51
CA GLY A 195 9.46 24.62 -11.81
C GLY A 195 9.90 26.08 -11.73
N ALA A 196 10.59 26.54 -12.76
CA ALA A 196 11.14 27.92 -12.82
C ALA A 196 10.09 28.97 -13.24
N SER A 197 8.98 28.55 -13.87
CA SER A 197 7.95 29.45 -14.36
C SER A 197 7.09 30.03 -13.24
N LYS A 198 6.49 31.21 -13.48
CA LYS A 198 5.57 31.85 -12.53
C LYS A 198 4.35 30.96 -12.20
N ARG A 199 3.89 30.18 -13.18
CA ARG A 199 2.78 29.23 -13.04
C ARG A 199 3.16 28.08 -12.11
N GLU A 200 4.33 27.46 -12.32
CA GLU A 200 4.82 26.34 -11.50
C GLU A 200 5.08 26.74 -10.05
N ARG A 201 5.49 27.99 -9.81
CA ARG A 201 5.63 28.52 -8.44
C ARG A 201 4.27 28.68 -7.75
N ALA A 202 3.27 29.18 -8.46
CA ALA A 202 1.90 29.31 -7.95
C ALA A 202 1.30 27.91 -7.65
N ASP A 203 1.58 26.91 -8.46
CA ASP A 203 1.16 25.54 -8.26
C ASP A 203 1.84 24.90 -7.03
N ALA A 204 3.12 25.22 -6.81
CA ALA A 204 3.87 24.78 -5.61
C ALA A 204 3.30 25.42 -4.33
N GLU A 205 2.95 26.72 -4.34
CA GLU A 205 2.33 27.39 -3.20
C GLU A 205 0.92 26.85 -2.88
N ARG A 206 0.14 26.52 -3.92
CA ARG A 206 -1.17 25.87 -3.74
C ARG A 206 -1.02 24.47 -3.15
N PHE A 207 -0.09 23.69 -3.67
CA PHE A 207 0.25 22.37 -3.14
C PHE A 207 0.61 22.43 -1.65
N GLN A 208 1.41 23.41 -1.25
CA GLN A 208 1.78 23.60 0.15
C GLN A 208 0.57 23.91 1.03
N ARG A 209 -0.32 24.80 0.60
CA ARG A 209 -1.54 25.16 1.37
C ARG A 209 -2.49 23.99 1.50
N GLU A 210 -2.71 23.23 0.43
CA GLU A 210 -3.57 22.06 0.45
C GLU A 210 -2.97 20.96 1.37
N TYR A 211 -1.64 20.81 1.36
CA TYR A 211 -0.93 19.97 2.30
C TYR A 211 -1.17 20.40 3.76
N GLU A 212 -1.03 21.68 4.09
CA GLU A 212 -1.23 22.22 5.44
C GLU A 212 -2.64 21.89 5.96
N ILE A 213 -3.64 21.92 5.09
CA ILE A 213 -5.01 21.57 5.45
C ILE A 213 -5.13 20.06 5.67
N ILE A 214 -4.65 19.23 4.72
CA ILE A 214 -4.77 17.75 4.83
C ILE A 214 -3.97 17.21 6.01
N SER A 215 -2.79 17.76 6.31
CA SER A 215 -1.98 17.32 7.45
C SER A 215 -2.65 17.55 8.80
N SER A 216 -3.63 18.47 8.86
CA SER A 216 -4.45 18.70 10.05
C SER A 216 -5.64 17.73 10.18
N VAL A 217 -5.94 16.95 9.14
CA VAL A 217 -7.08 16.02 9.11
C VAL A 217 -6.64 14.65 9.62
N ALA A 218 -6.90 14.37 10.88
CA ALA A 218 -6.67 13.05 11.46
C ALA A 218 -7.92 12.16 11.28
N HIS A 219 -7.86 11.17 10.38
CA HIS A 219 -8.92 10.19 10.18
C HIS A 219 -8.34 8.83 9.78
N ARG A 220 -8.89 7.73 10.34
CA ARG A 220 -8.37 6.37 10.09
C ARG A 220 -8.35 5.94 8.62
N SER A 221 -9.21 6.53 7.79
CA SER A 221 -9.32 6.23 6.35
C SER A 221 -8.72 7.32 5.47
N ILE A 222 -7.85 8.16 6.01
CA ILE A 222 -7.05 9.16 5.31
C ILE A 222 -5.59 8.89 5.66
N ALA A 223 -4.71 8.87 4.66
CA ALA A 223 -3.29 8.62 4.88
C ALA A 223 -2.66 9.70 5.76
N GLU A 224 -1.94 9.26 6.78
CA GLU A 224 -1.20 10.17 7.65
C GLU A 224 -0.05 10.81 6.88
N ILE A 225 0.03 12.12 6.95
CA ILE A 225 1.16 12.86 6.41
C ILE A 225 2.13 13.15 7.55
N HIS A 226 3.37 12.69 7.38
CA HIS A 226 4.38 12.75 8.45
C HIS A 226 5.26 13.97 8.37
N ASP A 227 5.50 14.46 7.14
CA ASP A 227 6.41 15.58 6.91
C ASP A 227 6.19 16.18 5.53
N PHE A 228 6.48 17.46 5.42
CA PHE A 228 6.53 18.21 4.18
C PHE A 228 7.72 19.15 4.22
N GLY A 229 8.43 19.25 3.13
CA GLY A 229 9.55 20.17 3.05
C GLY A 229 9.80 20.71 1.64
N SER A 230 10.58 21.76 1.63
CA SER A 230 11.03 22.42 0.41
C SER A 230 12.54 22.33 0.31
N LEU A 231 13.02 21.83 -0.82
CA LEU A 231 14.42 21.88 -1.26
C LEU A 231 14.56 22.99 -2.32
N PRO A 232 15.79 23.39 -2.69
CA PRO A 232 15.98 24.46 -3.69
C PRO A 232 15.18 24.24 -4.96
N ASP A 233 15.18 23.01 -5.52
CA ASP A 233 14.55 22.67 -6.79
C ASP A 233 13.38 21.70 -6.67
N HIS A 234 13.00 21.28 -5.47
CA HIS A 234 11.98 20.26 -5.24
C HIS A 234 11.15 20.54 -3.99
N LEU A 235 9.92 20.04 -4.02
CA LEU A 235 9.09 19.86 -2.83
C LEU A 235 9.02 18.37 -2.51
N TYR A 236 8.97 18.01 -1.25
CA TYR A 236 8.73 16.60 -0.87
C TYR A 236 7.61 16.50 0.14
N LEU A 237 6.95 15.34 0.10
CA LEU A 237 5.88 14.95 1.01
C LEU A 237 6.17 13.53 1.49
N ALA A 238 6.34 13.35 2.80
CA ALA A 238 6.46 12.05 3.43
C ALA A 238 5.14 11.62 4.04
N MET A 239 4.66 10.44 3.67
CA MET A 239 3.37 9.92 4.10
C MET A 239 3.46 8.46 4.53
N GLU A 240 2.40 7.97 5.13
CA GLU A 240 2.23 6.58 5.56
C GLU A 240 2.51 5.60 4.41
N TYR A 241 3.22 4.51 4.72
CA TYR A 241 3.49 3.41 3.79
C TYR A 241 2.50 2.26 4.03
N PHE A 242 1.90 1.74 2.97
CA PHE A 242 0.93 0.66 3.00
C PHE A 242 1.51 -0.61 2.35
N PRO A 243 1.94 -1.61 3.14
CA PRO A 243 2.54 -2.83 2.59
C PRO A 243 1.55 -3.74 1.88
N CYS A 244 0.24 -3.62 2.18
CA CYS A 244 -0.81 -4.47 1.61
C CYS A 244 -1.28 -4.06 0.20
N GLY A 245 -0.66 -3.02 -0.37
CA GLY A 245 -1.01 -2.55 -1.72
C GLY A 245 -2.29 -1.73 -1.78
N ASP A 246 -2.84 -1.61 -2.97
CA ASP A 246 -4.02 -0.80 -3.28
C ASP A 246 -5.29 -1.64 -3.52
N LEU A 247 -6.44 -0.98 -3.51
CA LEU A 247 -7.74 -1.62 -3.74
C LEU A 247 -7.85 -2.24 -5.15
N ARG A 248 -7.10 -1.74 -6.14
CA ARG A 248 -7.07 -2.32 -7.49
C ARG A 248 -6.58 -3.77 -7.48
N GLU A 249 -5.58 -4.08 -6.64
CA GLU A 249 -5.10 -5.45 -6.48
C GLU A 249 -6.13 -6.34 -5.80
N ARG A 250 -6.87 -5.82 -4.80
CA ARG A 250 -7.96 -6.54 -4.13
C ARG A 250 -9.13 -6.82 -5.09
N MET A 251 -9.37 -5.93 -6.06
CA MET A 251 -10.45 -6.00 -7.04
C MET A 251 -10.09 -6.84 -8.29
N ARG A 252 -9.00 -7.61 -8.30
CA ARG A 252 -8.69 -8.52 -9.43
C ARG A 252 -9.79 -9.53 -9.71
N ASN A 253 -10.58 -9.86 -8.68
CA ASN A 253 -11.83 -10.60 -8.79
C ASN A 253 -12.96 -9.72 -8.24
N PRO A 254 -14.21 -9.88 -8.74
CA PRO A 254 -15.36 -9.19 -8.17
C PRO A 254 -15.45 -9.40 -6.65
N LEU A 255 -15.87 -8.38 -5.94
CA LEU A 255 -16.07 -8.44 -4.50
C LEU A 255 -17.49 -8.95 -4.20
N SER A 256 -17.67 -9.52 -3.00
CA SER A 256 -19.04 -9.76 -2.52
C SER A 256 -19.77 -8.43 -2.32
N VAL A 257 -21.10 -8.48 -2.32
CA VAL A 257 -21.92 -7.27 -2.10
C VAL A 257 -21.58 -6.63 -0.76
N GLU A 258 -21.37 -7.43 0.29
CA GLU A 258 -21.01 -6.97 1.63
C GLU A 258 -19.65 -6.24 1.65
N GLU A 259 -18.65 -6.81 0.97
CA GLU A 259 -17.33 -6.19 0.83
C GLU A 259 -17.39 -4.88 0.02
N ALA A 260 -18.12 -4.88 -1.08
CA ALA A 260 -18.32 -3.68 -1.90
C ALA A 260 -19.00 -2.55 -1.10
N HIS A 261 -20.02 -2.87 -0.29
CA HIS A 261 -20.67 -1.92 0.62
C HIS A 261 -19.74 -1.47 1.74
N TYR A 262 -18.90 -2.35 2.29
CA TYR A 262 -17.90 -1.98 3.29
C TYR A 262 -16.95 -0.92 2.75
N TYR A 263 -16.38 -1.15 1.55
CA TYR A 263 -15.48 -0.18 0.91
C TYR A 263 -16.22 1.10 0.53
N LEU A 264 -17.39 0.99 -0.08
CA LEU A 264 -18.22 2.14 -0.44
C LEU A 264 -18.46 3.06 0.77
N ARG A 265 -18.93 2.50 1.90
CA ARG A 265 -19.23 3.23 3.13
C ARG A 265 -17.97 3.86 3.74
N THR A 266 -16.89 3.09 3.82
CA THR A 266 -15.65 3.56 4.45
C THR A 266 -15.00 4.68 3.64
N ILE A 267 -15.02 4.58 2.31
CA ILE A 267 -14.51 5.63 1.40
C ILE A 267 -15.42 6.85 1.47
N ALA A 268 -16.75 6.68 1.47
CA ALA A 268 -17.70 7.79 1.62
C ALA A 268 -17.49 8.55 2.95
N ALA A 269 -17.21 7.84 4.05
CA ALA A 269 -16.89 8.46 5.33
C ALA A 269 -15.60 9.29 5.27
N ALA A 270 -14.57 8.82 4.57
CA ALA A 270 -13.35 9.59 4.35
C ALA A 270 -13.60 10.81 3.47
N LEU A 271 -14.37 10.68 2.38
CA LEU A 271 -14.78 11.80 1.52
C LEU A 271 -15.55 12.86 2.30
N ARG A 272 -16.49 12.45 3.17
CA ARG A 272 -17.21 13.37 4.06
C ARG A 272 -16.27 14.27 4.83
N VAL A 273 -15.24 13.67 5.43
CA VAL A 273 -14.25 14.42 6.23
C VAL A 273 -13.52 15.44 5.38
N ILE A 274 -12.96 15.07 4.23
CA ILE A 274 -12.21 16.03 3.40
C ILE A 274 -13.12 17.12 2.81
N HIS A 275 -14.37 16.78 2.46
CA HIS A 275 -15.33 17.75 1.92
C HIS A 275 -15.71 18.83 2.93
N VAL A 276 -15.78 18.51 4.25
CA VAL A 276 -15.98 19.50 5.32
C VAL A 276 -14.86 20.55 5.35
N PHE A 277 -13.62 20.14 5.03
CA PHE A 277 -12.48 21.07 4.90
C PHE A 277 -12.39 21.75 3.53
N GLY A 278 -13.41 21.59 2.67
CA GLY A 278 -13.43 22.16 1.32
C GLY A 278 -12.46 21.49 0.34
N ILE A 279 -11.95 20.31 0.68
CA ILE A 279 -11.02 19.55 -0.15
C ILE A 279 -11.81 18.55 -1.00
N LEU A 280 -11.53 18.51 -2.30
CA LEU A 280 -12.04 17.52 -3.23
C LEU A 280 -10.92 16.55 -3.62
N HIS A 281 -11.22 15.25 -3.70
CA HIS A 281 -10.24 14.26 -4.11
C HIS A 281 -9.89 14.35 -5.61
N ARG A 282 -10.90 14.53 -6.49
CA ARG A 282 -10.82 14.75 -7.94
C ARG A 282 -10.16 13.65 -8.79
N ASP A 283 -9.42 12.75 -8.21
CA ASP A 283 -8.79 11.59 -8.87
C ASP A 283 -9.07 10.29 -8.09
N LEU A 284 -10.31 10.15 -7.59
CA LEU A 284 -10.71 8.95 -6.86
C LEU A 284 -10.76 7.74 -7.79
N LYS A 285 -9.96 6.73 -7.46
CA LYS A 285 -9.82 5.47 -8.22
C LYS A 285 -9.25 4.39 -7.31
N PRO A 286 -9.37 3.09 -7.64
CA PRO A 286 -8.86 2.00 -6.80
C PRO A 286 -7.36 2.11 -6.48
N ALA A 287 -6.55 2.64 -7.40
CA ALA A 287 -5.11 2.85 -7.16
C ALA A 287 -4.79 3.94 -6.12
N ASN A 288 -5.74 4.81 -5.79
CA ASN A 288 -5.62 5.86 -4.78
C ASN A 288 -6.31 5.49 -3.46
N VAL A 289 -6.67 4.21 -3.30
CA VAL A 289 -7.20 3.63 -2.07
C VAL A 289 -6.26 2.52 -1.63
N MET A 290 -5.45 2.77 -0.63
CA MET A 290 -4.53 1.79 -0.05
C MET A 290 -5.26 0.94 0.99
N LEU A 291 -4.70 -0.24 1.28
CA LEU A 291 -5.27 -1.15 2.26
C LEU A 291 -4.32 -1.34 3.44
N ARG A 292 -4.86 -1.26 4.65
CA ARG A 292 -4.16 -1.66 5.88
C ARG A 292 -4.19 -3.19 6.04
N GLU A 293 -3.47 -3.70 7.00
CA GLU A 293 -3.41 -5.15 7.30
C GLU A 293 -4.78 -5.77 7.65
N ASP A 294 -5.69 -4.97 8.20
CA ASP A 294 -7.09 -5.34 8.49
C ASP A 294 -8.03 -5.16 7.29
N ASN A 295 -7.50 -4.93 6.09
CA ASN A 295 -8.22 -4.57 4.86
C ASN A 295 -9.01 -3.24 4.93
N ALA A 296 -8.75 -2.39 5.93
CA ALA A 296 -9.38 -1.08 6.00
C ALA A 296 -8.86 -0.16 4.88
N PRO A 297 -9.75 0.47 4.08
CA PRO A 297 -9.35 1.36 3.01
C PRO A 297 -8.90 2.71 3.56
N VAL A 298 -7.85 3.25 2.92
CA VAL A 298 -7.24 4.54 3.25
C VAL A 298 -7.05 5.34 1.97
N LEU A 299 -7.62 6.54 1.91
CA LEU A 299 -7.44 7.46 0.80
C LEU A 299 -6.04 8.07 0.80
N ILE A 300 -5.43 8.08 -0.37
CA ILE A 300 -4.15 8.75 -0.66
C ILE A 300 -4.31 9.71 -1.84
N ASP A 301 -3.33 10.58 -2.06
CA ASP A 301 -3.20 11.41 -3.27
C ASP A 301 -4.44 12.27 -3.58
N PHE A 302 -4.83 13.10 -2.66
CA PHE A 302 -5.87 14.10 -2.84
C PHE A 302 -5.47 15.06 -3.98
N GLY A 303 -6.14 15.04 -5.09
CA GLY A 303 -5.96 15.76 -6.37
C GLY A 303 -5.11 17.03 -6.44
N LEU A 304 -4.10 17.13 -5.58
CA LEU A 304 -3.21 18.27 -5.39
C LEU A 304 -2.49 18.69 -6.68
N ALA A 305 -2.26 17.71 -7.58
CA ALA A 305 -1.60 17.95 -8.86
C ALA A 305 -2.59 18.35 -9.98
N ARG A 306 -3.89 18.06 -9.84
CA ARG A 306 -4.86 18.23 -10.94
C ARG A 306 -5.41 19.66 -11.07
N ARG A 307 -5.45 20.43 -9.97
CA ARG A 307 -5.82 21.87 -10.06
C ARG A 307 -4.88 22.70 -10.92
N ALA A 308 -3.62 22.30 -11.01
CA ALA A 308 -2.65 22.97 -11.87
C ALA A 308 -2.93 22.79 -13.37
N VAL A 309 -3.70 21.75 -13.74
CA VAL A 309 -4.01 21.40 -15.13
C VAL A 309 -5.41 21.85 -15.54
N ASP A 310 -6.36 21.96 -14.59
CA ASP A 310 -7.78 22.27 -14.88
C ASP A 310 -8.04 23.72 -15.34
N GLU A 311 -7.11 24.65 -15.10
CA GLU A 311 -7.21 26.03 -15.64
C GLU A 311 -6.72 26.16 -17.10
N GLY A 312 -6.30 25.05 -17.73
CA GLY A 312 -5.86 25.02 -19.12
C GLY A 312 -6.22 23.69 -19.76
N ALA A 313 -7.54 23.47 -19.92
CA ALA A 313 -8.11 22.34 -20.63
C ALA A 313 -7.33 21.94 -21.87
N VAL A 314 -7.22 20.64 -22.14
CA VAL A 314 -6.75 20.07 -23.40
C VAL A 314 -5.49 20.77 -23.91
N THR A 315 -4.34 20.41 -23.37
CA THR A 315 -3.08 20.77 -24.01
C THR A 315 -3.14 20.30 -25.46
N GLY A 316 -2.86 21.19 -26.42
CA GLY A 316 -3.01 21.01 -27.88
C GLY A 316 -2.27 19.83 -28.52
N ALA A 317 -1.93 18.80 -27.72
CA ALA A 317 -1.29 17.56 -28.13
C ALA A 317 -2.12 16.29 -27.82
N GLY A 318 -3.39 16.41 -27.37
CA GLY A 318 -4.25 15.24 -27.19
C GLY A 318 -3.87 14.30 -26.02
N GLN A 319 -2.96 14.69 -25.15
CA GLN A 319 -2.59 13.89 -23.98
C GLN A 319 -3.53 14.21 -22.81
N VAL A 320 -4.46 13.29 -22.54
CA VAL A 320 -5.30 13.31 -21.33
C VAL A 320 -4.44 12.84 -20.15
N LEU A 321 -4.14 13.74 -19.22
CA LEU A 321 -3.40 13.40 -18.00
C LEU A 321 -4.33 12.65 -17.03
N GLY A 322 -4.03 11.40 -16.73
CA GLY A 322 -4.77 10.56 -15.78
C GLY A 322 -5.61 9.47 -16.43
N SER A 323 -6.18 8.60 -15.59
CA SER A 323 -7.04 7.50 -16.04
C SER A 323 -8.46 8.03 -16.31
N PRO A 324 -9.00 7.98 -17.55
CA PRO A 324 -10.31 8.53 -17.88
C PRO A 324 -11.47 7.69 -17.34
N TYR A 325 -11.19 6.51 -16.75
CA TYR A 325 -12.20 5.53 -16.39
C TYR A 325 -13.09 5.91 -15.19
N TYR A 326 -12.66 6.85 -14.37
CA TYR A 326 -13.37 7.26 -13.15
C TYR A 326 -13.77 8.75 -13.15
N ILE A 327 -13.57 9.41 -14.28
CA ILE A 327 -13.82 10.86 -14.43
C ILE A 327 -15.33 11.15 -14.37
N SER A 328 -15.71 12.21 -13.66
CA SER A 328 -17.11 12.64 -13.67
C SER A 328 -17.49 13.38 -14.96
N PRO A 329 -18.79 13.44 -15.32
CA PRO A 329 -19.26 14.19 -16.47
C PRO A 329 -18.82 15.65 -16.50
N GLU A 330 -18.93 16.35 -15.36
CA GLU A 330 -18.53 17.74 -15.20
C GLU A 330 -17.01 17.93 -15.34
N GLN A 331 -16.19 17.01 -14.83
CA GLN A 331 -14.74 17.03 -15.07
C GLN A 331 -14.42 16.81 -16.55
N ALA A 332 -15.09 15.84 -17.20
CA ALA A 332 -14.89 15.57 -18.62
C ALA A 332 -15.24 16.76 -19.51
N GLN A 333 -16.16 17.60 -19.07
CA GLN A 333 -16.61 18.81 -19.76
C GLN A 333 -15.86 20.09 -19.33
N GLY A 334 -14.93 20.00 -18.36
CA GLY A 334 -14.23 21.16 -17.82
C GLY A 334 -15.14 22.15 -17.07
N GLN A 335 -16.24 21.65 -16.50
CA GLN A 335 -17.19 22.44 -15.71
C GLN A 335 -16.73 22.57 -14.25
N ALA A 336 -17.39 23.44 -13.49
CA ALA A 336 -17.15 23.55 -12.06
C ALA A 336 -17.46 22.24 -11.33
N VAL A 337 -16.58 21.83 -10.43
CA VAL A 337 -16.65 20.57 -9.66
C VAL A 337 -16.91 20.85 -8.19
N ASP A 338 -17.67 19.96 -7.56
CA ASP A 338 -17.92 19.94 -6.11
C ASP A 338 -17.80 18.51 -5.56
N GLY A 339 -18.16 18.27 -4.29
CA GLY A 339 -18.07 16.96 -3.65
C GLY A 339 -18.80 15.83 -4.38
N ARG A 340 -19.82 16.13 -5.17
CA ARG A 340 -20.58 15.18 -5.98
C ARG A 340 -19.75 14.54 -7.12
N THR A 341 -18.68 15.22 -7.52
CA THR A 341 -17.67 14.67 -8.44
C THR A 341 -17.00 13.41 -7.87
N ASP A 342 -16.59 13.46 -6.61
CA ASP A 342 -15.97 12.31 -5.94
C ASP A 342 -16.98 11.17 -5.71
N LEU A 343 -18.26 11.52 -5.43
CA LEU A 343 -19.33 10.53 -5.29
C LEU A 343 -19.63 9.79 -6.61
N TYR A 344 -19.55 10.49 -7.76
CA TYR A 344 -19.64 9.85 -9.06
C TYR A 344 -18.50 8.85 -9.29
N SER A 345 -17.26 9.27 -9.01
CA SER A 345 -16.08 8.41 -9.13
C SER A 345 -16.18 7.18 -8.21
N LEU A 346 -16.73 7.37 -7.00
CA LEU A 346 -17.02 6.29 -6.07
C LEU A 346 -18.09 5.34 -6.62
N GLY A 347 -19.11 5.85 -7.31
CA GLY A 347 -20.11 5.04 -8.02
C GLY A 347 -19.52 4.20 -9.13
N VAL A 348 -18.58 4.76 -9.91
CA VAL A 348 -17.83 4.01 -10.93
C VAL A 348 -17.00 2.88 -10.28
N MET A 349 -16.36 3.16 -9.16
CA MET A 349 -15.63 2.13 -8.40
C MET A 349 -16.57 1.06 -7.85
N PHE A 350 -17.76 1.45 -7.37
CA PHE A 350 -18.75 0.51 -6.85
C PHE A 350 -19.23 -0.47 -7.93
N TYR A 351 -19.51 0.03 -9.14
CA TYR A 351 -19.80 -0.83 -10.29
C TYR A 351 -18.67 -1.82 -10.55
N GLU A 352 -17.41 -1.34 -10.56
CA GLU A 352 -16.24 -2.20 -10.80
C GLU A 352 -16.03 -3.20 -9.67
N MET A 353 -16.23 -2.82 -8.40
CA MET A 353 -16.17 -3.73 -7.25
C MET A 353 -17.14 -4.91 -7.40
N LEU A 354 -18.38 -4.64 -7.83
CA LEU A 354 -19.43 -5.64 -7.97
C LEU A 354 -19.25 -6.54 -9.19
N THR A 355 -18.78 -5.98 -10.33
CA THR A 355 -18.78 -6.68 -11.62
C THR A 355 -17.39 -7.15 -12.05
N GLY A 356 -16.32 -6.62 -11.47
CA GLY A 356 -14.95 -6.80 -11.95
C GLY A 356 -14.66 -6.06 -13.27
N ASN A 357 -15.60 -5.29 -13.81
CA ASN A 357 -15.48 -4.60 -15.08
C ASN A 357 -15.69 -3.09 -14.93
N LYS A 358 -15.06 -2.32 -15.81
CA LYS A 358 -15.31 -0.88 -15.87
C LYS A 358 -16.64 -0.60 -16.59
N PRO A 359 -17.44 0.40 -16.13
CA PRO A 359 -18.73 0.70 -16.73
C PRO A 359 -18.62 1.22 -18.17
N TYR A 360 -17.52 1.86 -18.50
CA TYR A 360 -17.28 2.44 -19.83
C TYR A 360 -15.89 2.08 -20.35
N LEU A 361 -15.85 1.66 -21.60
CA LEU A 361 -14.63 1.26 -22.30
C LEU A 361 -14.56 1.98 -23.65
N GLY A 362 -13.35 2.28 -24.13
CA GLY A 362 -13.18 2.96 -25.41
C GLY A 362 -11.74 2.87 -25.91
N ARG A 363 -11.60 3.12 -27.24
CA ARG A 363 -10.29 3.07 -27.91
C ARG A 363 -9.42 4.31 -27.64
N SER A 364 -9.98 5.34 -27.02
CA SER A 364 -9.26 6.57 -26.63
C SER A 364 -9.83 7.13 -25.34
N ALA A 365 -9.04 7.92 -24.63
CA ALA A 365 -9.47 8.66 -23.45
C ALA A 365 -10.70 9.53 -23.73
N LEU A 366 -10.74 10.22 -24.87
CA LEU A 366 -11.87 11.04 -25.29
C LEU A 366 -13.15 10.21 -25.48
N ALA A 367 -13.04 8.99 -26.05
CA ALA A 367 -14.19 8.10 -26.22
C ALA A 367 -14.76 7.62 -24.87
N ILE A 368 -13.90 7.38 -23.88
CA ILE A 368 -14.32 7.02 -22.53
C ILE A 368 -14.98 8.23 -21.84
N MET A 369 -14.38 9.41 -21.93
CA MET A 369 -14.92 10.66 -21.37
C MET A 369 -16.31 10.98 -21.97
N ALA A 370 -16.50 10.81 -23.27
CA ALA A 370 -17.78 10.98 -23.93
C ALA A 370 -18.86 10.03 -23.37
N GLN A 371 -18.49 8.78 -23.04
CA GLN A 371 -19.43 7.83 -22.42
C GLN A 371 -19.79 8.25 -20.98
N HIS A 372 -18.83 8.73 -20.19
CA HIS A 372 -19.14 9.28 -18.87
C HIS A 372 -20.13 10.45 -18.96
N THR A 373 -20.06 11.25 -20.01
CA THR A 373 -20.93 12.40 -20.20
C THR A 373 -22.34 12.00 -20.68
N SER A 374 -22.46 11.07 -21.65
CA SER A 374 -23.72 10.89 -22.38
C SER A 374 -24.25 9.45 -22.42
N ALA A 375 -23.41 8.42 -22.22
CA ALA A 375 -23.88 7.05 -22.28
C ALA A 375 -24.76 6.70 -21.07
N PRO A 376 -25.79 5.84 -21.23
CA PRO A 376 -26.61 5.38 -20.10
C PRO A 376 -25.75 4.67 -19.05
N ILE A 377 -26.22 4.70 -17.81
CA ILE A 377 -25.59 3.94 -16.71
C ILE A 377 -25.77 2.45 -17.02
N PRO A 378 -24.71 1.64 -17.00
CA PRO A 378 -24.82 0.21 -17.30
C PRO A 378 -25.72 -0.51 -16.31
N ARG A 379 -26.46 -1.48 -16.79
CA ARG A 379 -27.26 -2.37 -15.96
C ARG A 379 -26.38 -3.40 -15.30
N LEU A 380 -26.60 -3.60 -14.01
CA LEU A 380 -25.97 -4.68 -13.25
C LEU A 380 -26.58 -6.04 -13.67
N PRO A 381 -25.83 -7.14 -13.55
CA PRO A 381 -26.36 -8.49 -13.66
C PRO A 381 -27.58 -8.72 -12.77
N GLU A 382 -28.43 -9.69 -13.13
CA GLU A 382 -29.72 -9.92 -12.47
C GLU A 382 -29.58 -10.23 -10.97
N ASP A 383 -28.56 -10.98 -10.59
CA ASP A 383 -28.19 -11.30 -9.20
C ASP A 383 -27.74 -10.09 -8.38
N LEU A 384 -27.32 -9.00 -9.04
CA LEU A 384 -26.91 -7.73 -8.43
C LEU A 384 -27.95 -6.61 -8.63
N ALA A 385 -29.11 -6.90 -9.22
CA ALA A 385 -30.13 -5.91 -9.58
C ALA A 385 -30.62 -5.05 -8.38
N ALA A 386 -30.58 -5.58 -7.16
CA ALA A 386 -30.92 -4.86 -5.95
C ALA A 386 -29.99 -3.65 -5.69
N GLN A 387 -28.78 -3.63 -6.26
CA GLN A 387 -27.81 -2.55 -6.13
C GLN A 387 -27.98 -1.43 -7.18
N GLN A 388 -28.83 -1.67 -8.20
CA GLN A 388 -29.01 -0.74 -9.31
C GLN A 388 -29.50 0.66 -8.88
N PRO A 389 -30.48 0.81 -7.95
CA PRO A 389 -30.94 2.14 -7.54
C PRO A 389 -29.82 3.00 -6.91
N LEU A 390 -28.98 2.39 -6.07
CA LEU A 390 -27.83 3.04 -5.46
C LEU A 390 -26.83 3.49 -6.52
N LEU A 391 -26.51 2.58 -7.47
CA LEU A 391 -25.62 2.86 -8.58
C LEU A 391 -26.16 3.97 -9.49
N ASP A 392 -27.44 3.92 -9.86
CA ASP A 392 -28.10 4.92 -10.70
C ASP A 392 -28.01 6.32 -10.08
N ARG A 393 -28.14 6.42 -8.76
CA ARG A 393 -28.03 7.68 -8.04
C ARG A 393 -26.60 8.17 -7.94
N LEU A 394 -25.63 7.30 -7.64
CA LEU A 394 -24.20 7.67 -7.60
C LEU A 394 -23.70 8.13 -8.97
N MET A 395 -24.05 7.42 -10.05
CA MET A 395 -23.57 7.66 -11.41
C MET A 395 -24.50 8.54 -12.26
N ALA A 396 -25.49 9.20 -11.67
CA ALA A 396 -26.37 10.10 -12.37
C ALA A 396 -25.56 11.19 -13.12
N LYS A 397 -25.94 11.46 -14.37
CA LYS A 397 -25.21 12.43 -15.21
C LYS A 397 -25.42 13.86 -14.74
N GLN A 398 -26.64 14.17 -14.32
CA GLN A 398 -26.98 15.47 -13.76
C GLN A 398 -26.65 15.52 -12.27
N LEU A 399 -25.95 16.56 -11.84
CA LEU A 399 -25.54 16.76 -10.44
C LEU A 399 -26.72 16.76 -9.46
N SER A 400 -27.89 17.32 -9.87
CA SER A 400 -29.09 17.39 -9.05
C SER A 400 -29.75 16.03 -8.77
N MET A 401 -29.42 15.00 -9.56
CA MET A 401 -29.92 13.66 -9.42
C MET A 401 -29.01 12.75 -8.59
N ARG A 402 -27.82 13.23 -8.24
CA ARG A 402 -26.88 12.51 -7.35
C ARG A 402 -27.19 12.76 -5.89
N TYR A 403 -26.53 12.03 -5.01
CA TYR A 403 -26.44 12.41 -3.60
C TYR A 403 -25.84 13.82 -3.49
N ALA A 404 -26.46 14.68 -2.71
CA ALA A 404 -26.01 16.06 -2.54
C ALA A 404 -24.69 16.13 -1.75
N SER A 405 -24.43 15.15 -0.87
CA SER A 405 -23.22 15.07 -0.07
C SER A 405 -22.89 13.61 0.30
N ALA A 406 -21.69 13.39 0.82
CA ALA A 406 -21.32 12.11 1.39
C ALA A 406 -22.16 11.75 2.64
N ASP A 407 -22.68 12.73 3.38
CA ASP A 407 -23.60 12.50 4.50
C ASP A 407 -24.91 11.88 4.03
N GLU A 408 -25.49 12.40 2.94
CA GLU A 408 -26.71 11.85 2.37
C GLU A 408 -26.50 10.40 1.86
N LEU A 409 -25.37 10.13 1.21
CA LEU A 409 -25.02 8.75 0.82
C LEU A 409 -24.89 7.83 2.01
N LEU A 410 -24.18 8.25 3.07
CA LEU A 410 -24.00 7.45 4.28
C LEU A 410 -25.32 7.19 5.01
N ALA A 411 -26.23 8.17 5.04
CA ALA A 411 -27.57 8.03 5.59
C ALA A 411 -28.42 7.00 4.83
N ASP A 412 -28.29 6.94 3.52
CA ASP A 412 -28.98 5.95 2.67
C ASP A 412 -28.40 4.54 2.84
N LEU A 413 -27.08 4.43 3.05
CA LEU A 413 -26.37 3.16 3.28
C LEU A 413 -26.60 2.57 4.67
N ASP A 414 -26.94 3.37 5.66
CA ASP A 414 -27.17 2.95 7.04
C ASP A 414 -28.29 3.79 7.70
N PRO A 415 -29.57 3.45 7.42
CA PRO A 415 -30.70 4.18 7.97
C PRO A 415 -30.74 4.25 9.51
N ALA A 416 -30.04 3.32 10.19
CA ALA A 416 -29.98 3.31 11.65
C ALA A 416 -29.12 4.43 12.26
N LEU A 417 -28.16 5.00 11.48
CA LEU A 417 -27.32 6.12 11.94
C LEU A 417 -28.04 7.48 11.94
N VAL A 418 -29.15 7.61 11.20
CA VAL A 418 -29.91 8.87 11.10
C VAL A 418 -30.76 9.11 12.34
N ALA A 419 -31.07 8.07 13.11
CA ALA A 419 -31.96 8.14 14.28
C ALA A 419 -31.29 8.65 15.57
N VAL A 420 -29.98 8.99 15.54
CA VAL A 420 -29.19 9.34 16.74
C VAL A 420 -28.57 10.77 16.61
N ALA A 421 -28.93 11.55 15.60
CA ALA A 421 -28.44 12.93 15.42
C ALA A 421 -29.45 13.98 15.91
#